data_be63364a382e5969d0edc88c960ec07e
#
_entry.id   be63364a382e5969d0edc88c960ec07e
#
_cell.length_a   1.000
_cell.length_b   1.000
_cell.length_c   1.000
_cell.angle_alpha   90.00
_cell.angle_beta   90.00
_cell.angle_gamma   90.00
#
_symmetry.space_group_name_H-M   'P 1'
#
loop_
_entity.id
_entity.type
_entity.pdbx_description
1 polymer ?
#
loop_
_entity_poly.entity_id
_entity_poly.type
_entity_poly.pdbx_seq_one_letter_code
_entity_poly.pdbx_strand_id
1 'polypeptide(L)'
;MTNQDILENQANRIYLGIGSNLGNRRYKIEQAKYELSLRNIRLVKSSNFYESLSWPDESKPKYLNIVLEVISDLKPLELLKVSKDIEISLGRKKRYKNAPRECDI
;
A
#
# COMPACT_ATOMS: atom_id res chain seq x y z
N MET A 1 10.27 -21.83 -16.41
CA MET A 1 9.42 -20.66 -16.78
C MET A 1 9.43 -20.50 -18.29
N THR A 2 8.26 -20.39 -18.91
CA THR A 2 8.13 -20.18 -20.35
C THR A 2 8.21 -18.69 -20.69
N ASN A 3 8.41 -18.36 -21.99
CA ASN A 3 8.37 -16.96 -22.43
C ASN A 3 7.01 -16.31 -22.15
N GLN A 4 5.93 -17.09 -22.26
CA GLN A 4 4.59 -16.64 -21.96
C GLN A 4 4.47 -16.21 -20.47
N ASP A 5 5.00 -17.03 -19.55
CA ASP A 5 4.95 -16.73 -18.11
C ASP A 5 5.73 -15.45 -17.80
N ILE A 6 6.87 -15.23 -18.45
CA ILE A 6 7.68 -14.03 -18.28
C ILE A 6 6.89 -12.79 -18.74
N LEU A 7 6.24 -12.86 -19.90
CA LEU A 7 5.47 -11.75 -20.45
C LEU A 7 4.23 -11.44 -19.58
N GLU A 8 3.53 -12.47 -19.12
CA GLU A 8 2.37 -12.29 -18.25
C GLU A 8 2.76 -11.63 -16.93
N ASN A 9 3.84 -12.09 -16.30
CA ASN A 9 4.34 -11.51 -15.06
C ASN A 9 4.73 -10.04 -15.24
N GLN A 10 5.36 -9.68 -16.35
CA GLN A 10 5.73 -8.30 -16.65
C GLN A 10 4.50 -7.43 -16.91
N ALA A 11 3.51 -7.97 -17.63
CA ALA A 11 2.28 -7.23 -17.97
C ALA A 11 1.44 -6.92 -16.74
N ASN A 12 1.48 -7.79 -15.71
CA ASN A 12 0.66 -7.65 -14.50
C ASN A 12 1.44 -7.11 -13.29
N ARG A 13 2.65 -6.63 -13.50
CA ARG A 13 3.51 -6.11 -12.44
C ARG A 13 3.12 -4.69 -12.09
N ILE A 14 2.92 -4.46 -10.80
CA ILE A 14 2.43 -3.19 -10.28
C ILE A 14 3.31 -2.79 -9.09
N TYR A 15 3.53 -1.48 -8.92
CA TYR A 15 4.22 -0.92 -7.77
C TYR A 15 3.22 -0.18 -6.90
N LEU A 16 3.20 -0.51 -5.60
CA LEU A 16 2.32 0.13 -4.62
C LEU A 16 3.17 0.78 -3.55
N GLY A 17 2.91 2.07 -3.28
CA GLY A 17 3.47 2.74 -2.12
C GLY A 17 2.48 2.62 -0.97
N ILE A 18 2.96 2.23 0.21
CA ILE A 18 2.13 2.18 1.43
C ILE A 18 2.78 3.05 2.48
N GLY A 19 1.99 3.92 3.10
CA GLY A 19 2.45 4.80 4.16
C GLY A 19 1.51 4.78 5.37
N SER A 20 2.06 5.11 6.53
CA SER A 20 1.31 5.27 7.77
C SER A 20 1.98 6.33 8.64
N ASN A 21 1.21 7.26 9.20
CA ASN A 21 1.72 8.24 10.15
C ASN A 21 0.85 8.37 11.40
N LEU A 22 0.03 7.37 11.67
CA LEU A 22 -0.85 7.35 12.84
C LEU A 22 -0.85 5.96 13.48
N GLY A 23 -0.66 5.91 14.79
CA GLY A 23 -0.61 4.66 15.55
C GLY A 23 0.70 3.90 15.37
N ASN A 24 0.65 2.58 15.47
CA ASN A 24 1.81 1.72 15.21
C ASN A 24 2.00 1.59 13.70
N ARG A 25 2.80 2.46 13.13
CA ARG A 25 3.01 2.60 11.69
C ARG A 25 3.47 1.30 11.03
N ARG A 26 4.48 0.65 11.61
CA ARG A 26 5.04 -0.58 11.05
C ARG A 26 4.01 -1.72 11.07
N TYR A 27 3.28 -1.86 12.16
CA TYR A 27 2.25 -2.87 12.29
C TYR A 27 1.13 -2.67 11.25
N LYS A 28 0.70 -1.43 11.07
CA LYS A 28 -0.33 -1.10 10.07
C LYS A 28 0.12 -1.43 8.64
N ILE A 29 1.36 -1.15 8.30
CA ILE A 29 1.91 -1.49 6.99
C ILE A 29 1.98 -3.01 6.80
N GLU A 30 2.44 -3.75 7.82
CA GLU A 30 2.48 -5.22 7.75
C GLU A 30 1.07 -5.81 7.61
N GLN A 31 0.08 -5.25 8.30
CA GLN A 31 -1.30 -5.65 8.14
C GLN A 31 -1.81 -5.37 6.70
N ALA A 32 -1.47 -4.21 6.14
CA ALA A 32 -1.84 -3.88 4.77
C ALA A 32 -1.26 -4.89 3.77
N LYS A 33 -0.01 -5.27 3.93
CA LYS A 33 0.63 -6.29 3.10
C LYS A 33 -0.13 -7.63 3.16
N TYR A 34 -0.50 -8.03 4.37
CA TYR A 34 -1.27 -9.27 4.58
C TYR A 34 -2.64 -9.20 3.90
N GLU A 35 -3.35 -8.07 4.09
CA GLU A 35 -4.66 -7.86 3.48
C GLU A 35 -4.59 -7.88 1.94
N LEU A 36 -3.54 -7.32 1.36
CA LEU A 36 -3.32 -7.39 -0.09
C LEU A 36 -3.18 -8.85 -0.54
N SER A 37 -2.44 -9.67 0.21
CA SER A 37 -2.25 -11.08 -0.13
C SER A 37 -3.55 -11.89 -0.13
N LEU A 38 -4.53 -11.48 0.68
CA LEU A 38 -5.84 -12.13 0.72
C LEU A 38 -6.74 -11.78 -0.47
N ARG A 39 -6.36 -10.79 -1.27
CA ARG A 39 -7.17 -10.25 -2.37
C ARG A 39 -6.53 -10.46 -3.74
N ASN A 40 -5.85 -11.61 -3.91
CA ASN A 40 -5.21 -11.98 -5.18
C ASN A 40 -4.13 -10.99 -5.66
N ILE A 41 -3.46 -10.35 -4.72
CA ILE A 41 -2.34 -9.46 -5.00
C ILE A 41 -1.09 -10.11 -4.41
N ARG A 42 -0.24 -10.65 -5.28
CA ARG A 42 0.95 -11.40 -4.85
C ARG A 42 2.15 -10.49 -4.71
N LEU A 43 2.73 -10.45 -3.51
CA LEU A 43 3.97 -9.72 -3.26
C LEU A 43 5.15 -10.42 -3.92
N VAL A 44 5.90 -9.66 -4.72
CA VAL A 44 7.13 -10.13 -5.36
C VAL A 44 8.35 -9.62 -4.59
N LYS A 45 8.36 -8.33 -4.27
CA LYS A 45 9.49 -7.67 -3.62
C LYS A 45 9.01 -6.47 -2.81
N SER A 46 9.69 -6.20 -1.70
CA SER A 46 9.43 -4.98 -0.93
C SER A 46 10.72 -4.21 -0.70
N SER A 47 10.61 -2.89 -0.70
CA SER A 47 11.71 -2.01 -0.33
C SER A 47 11.99 -2.09 1.17
N ASN A 48 13.08 -1.47 1.61
CA ASN A 48 13.27 -1.16 3.02
C ASN A 48 12.25 -0.09 3.45
N PHE A 49 11.96 -0.04 4.75
CA PHE A 49 11.18 1.06 5.30
C PHE A 49 11.97 2.35 5.23
N TYR A 50 11.27 3.46 4.96
CA TYR A 50 11.85 4.79 5.02
C TYR A 50 10.84 5.79 5.55
N GLU A 51 11.33 6.88 6.17
CA GLU A 51 10.47 7.93 6.69
C GLU A 51 10.40 9.10 5.73
N SER A 52 9.26 9.80 5.73
CA SER A 52 9.06 11.05 5.00
C SER A 52 8.28 12.03 5.85
N LEU A 53 8.49 13.32 5.59
CA LEU A 53 7.74 14.38 6.25
C LEU A 53 6.28 14.35 5.80
N SER A 54 5.38 14.74 6.71
CA SER A 54 3.98 14.93 6.37
C SER A 54 3.82 16.24 5.60
N TRP A 55 3.11 16.18 4.48
CA TRP A 55 2.85 17.35 3.65
C TRP A 55 1.34 17.65 3.66
N PRO A 56 0.92 18.92 3.65
CA PRO A 56 1.72 20.16 3.64
C PRO A 56 2.21 20.63 5.01
N ASP A 57 1.78 19.99 6.09
CA ASP A 57 2.09 20.39 7.45
C ASP A 57 3.15 19.46 8.06
N GLU A 58 4.39 19.93 8.06
CA GLU A 58 5.54 19.16 8.58
C GLU A 58 5.53 19.01 10.10
N SER A 59 4.64 19.72 10.83
CA SER A 59 4.49 19.55 12.27
C SER A 59 3.74 18.27 12.64
N LYS A 60 3.04 17.65 11.68
CA LYS A 60 2.35 16.38 11.89
C LYS A 60 3.33 15.21 11.88
N PRO A 61 2.91 14.05 12.46
CA PRO A 61 3.79 12.88 12.53
C PRO A 61 4.33 12.47 11.15
N LYS A 62 5.59 12.05 11.12
CA LYS A 62 6.22 11.55 9.90
C LYS A 62 5.56 10.26 9.42
N TYR A 63 5.51 10.08 8.11
CA TYR A 63 5.13 8.82 7.50
C TYR A 63 6.26 7.81 7.60
N LEU A 64 5.91 6.57 7.91
CA LEU A 64 6.72 5.41 7.61
C LEU A 64 6.20 4.85 6.29
N ASN A 65 7.09 4.54 5.36
CA ASN A 65 6.74 4.15 4.00
C ASN A 65 7.44 2.87 3.58
N ILE A 66 6.81 2.18 2.63
CA ILE A 66 7.40 1.06 1.92
C ILE A 66 6.88 1.05 0.48
N VAL A 67 7.67 0.57 -0.45
CA VAL A 67 7.23 0.33 -1.83
C VAL A 67 7.20 -1.17 -2.07
N LEU A 68 6.08 -1.65 -2.58
CA LEU A 68 5.88 -3.06 -2.91
C LEU A 68 5.83 -3.24 -4.43
N GLU A 69 6.49 -4.27 -4.91
CA GLU A 69 6.32 -4.78 -6.26
C GLU A 69 5.38 -5.99 -6.14
N VAL A 70 4.25 -5.92 -6.83
CA VAL A 70 3.21 -6.95 -6.75
C VAL A 70 2.78 -7.40 -8.13
N ILE A 71 2.18 -8.58 -8.20
CA ILE A 71 1.54 -9.11 -9.40
C ILE A 71 0.06 -9.30 -9.09
N SER A 72 -0.81 -8.79 -9.99
CA SER A 72 -2.26 -8.91 -9.84
C SER A 72 -2.93 -8.88 -11.20
N ASP A 73 -4.03 -9.63 -11.33
CA ASP A 73 -4.91 -9.59 -12.50
C ASP A 73 -6.02 -8.55 -12.37
N LEU A 74 -6.06 -7.83 -11.24
CA LEU A 74 -7.07 -6.80 -11.02
C LEU A 74 -6.88 -5.64 -11.98
N LYS A 75 -7.99 -5.11 -12.47
CA LYS A 75 -7.99 -3.87 -13.27
C LYS A 75 -7.71 -2.68 -12.36
N PRO A 76 -7.22 -1.54 -12.91
CA PRO A 76 -6.88 -0.37 -12.10
C PRO A 76 -8.00 0.08 -11.15
N LEU A 77 -9.25 0.12 -11.59
CA LEU A 77 -10.37 0.53 -10.74
C LEU A 77 -10.67 -0.49 -9.65
N GLU A 78 -10.52 -1.77 -9.94
CA GLU A 78 -10.67 -2.84 -8.95
C GLU A 78 -9.57 -2.74 -7.90
N LEU A 79 -8.33 -2.49 -8.32
CA LEU A 79 -7.19 -2.32 -7.42
C LEU A 79 -7.39 -1.11 -6.51
N LEU A 80 -7.88 0.00 -7.07
CA LEU A 80 -8.20 1.19 -6.28
C LEU A 80 -9.24 0.89 -5.21
N LYS A 81 -10.30 0.17 -5.56
CA LYS A 81 -11.34 -0.21 -4.61
C LYS A 81 -10.80 -1.09 -3.50
N VAL A 82 -9.98 -2.09 -3.85
CA VAL A 82 -9.34 -2.98 -2.87
C VAL A 82 -8.47 -2.18 -1.92
N SER A 83 -7.66 -1.26 -2.45
CA SER A 83 -6.79 -0.41 -1.63
C SER A 83 -7.59 0.42 -0.62
N LYS A 84 -8.69 1.02 -1.06
CA LYS A 84 -9.57 1.80 -0.18
C LYS A 84 -10.24 0.93 0.88
N ASP A 85 -10.69 -0.26 0.52
CA ASP A 85 -11.30 -1.19 1.47
C ASP A 85 -10.30 -1.60 2.55
N ILE A 86 -9.05 -1.83 2.18
CA ILE A 86 -7.97 -2.13 3.13
C ILE A 86 -7.72 -0.94 4.06
N GLU A 87 -7.61 0.26 3.52
CA GLU A 87 -7.42 1.47 4.33
C GLU A 87 -8.52 1.61 5.39
N ILE A 88 -9.76 1.38 5.01
CA ILE A 88 -10.90 1.43 5.94
C ILE A 88 -10.81 0.33 6.99
N SER A 89 -10.48 -0.90 6.60
CA SER A 89 -10.36 -2.03 7.53
C SER A 89 -9.24 -1.82 8.56
N LEU A 90 -8.24 -1.01 8.23
CA LEU A 90 -7.13 -0.69 9.12
C LEU A 90 -7.37 0.57 9.95
N GLY A 91 -8.58 1.12 9.92
CA GLY A 91 -9.00 2.17 10.80
C GLY A 91 -9.13 3.57 10.19
N ARG A 92 -8.86 3.72 8.88
CA ARG A 92 -9.01 5.03 8.23
C ARG A 92 -10.44 5.50 8.29
N LYS A 93 -10.64 6.71 8.81
CA LYS A 93 -11.95 7.35 8.94
C LYS A 93 -11.99 8.63 8.11
N LYS A 94 -13.19 9.06 7.74
CA LYS A 94 -13.36 10.36 7.11
C LYS A 94 -12.96 11.45 8.09
N ARG A 95 -11.89 12.18 7.78
CA ARG A 95 -11.36 13.27 8.59
C ARG A 95 -11.17 14.51 7.71
N TYR A 96 -10.58 15.54 8.26
CA TYR A 96 -10.23 16.73 7.49
C TYR A 96 -9.13 16.40 6.47
N LYS A 97 -9.04 17.24 5.44
CA LYS A 97 -8.03 17.08 4.37
C LYS A 97 -6.61 17.05 4.96
N ASN A 98 -5.79 16.12 4.49
CA ASN A 98 -4.40 15.90 4.93
C ASN A 98 -4.28 15.53 6.42
N ALA A 99 -5.33 14.98 7.02
CA ALA A 99 -5.24 14.43 8.37
C ALA A 99 -4.26 13.24 8.43
N PRO A 100 -3.65 12.96 9.60
CA PRO A 100 -2.86 11.74 9.79
C PRO A 100 -3.67 10.48 9.44
N ARG A 101 -2.98 9.46 8.93
CA ARG A 101 -3.62 8.24 8.42
C ARG A 101 -2.98 6.99 9.00
N GLU A 102 -3.81 6.04 9.41
CA GLU A 102 -3.38 4.72 9.85
C GLU A 102 -2.71 3.97 8.69
N CYS A 103 -3.28 4.06 7.50
CA CYS A 103 -2.74 3.45 6.30
C CYS A 103 -3.11 4.28 5.08
N ASP A 104 -2.15 4.45 4.19
CA ASP A 104 -2.31 5.15 2.90
C ASP A 104 -1.65 4.29 1.81
N ILE A 105 -2.43 3.87 0.84
CA ILE A 105 -1.96 2.98 -0.24
C ILE A 105 -2.03 3.67 -1.59
#